data_e528f635845833aa131372588bb4d5f2
#
_entry.id   e528f635845833aa131372588bb4d5f2
#
_cell.length_a   1.000
_cell.length_b   1.000
_cell.length_c   1.000
_cell.angle_alpha   90.00
_cell.angle_beta   90.00
_cell.angle_gamma   90.00
#
_symmetry.space_group_name_H-M   'P 1'
#
loop_
_entity.id
_entity.type
_entity.pdbx_description
1 polymer ?
#
loop_
_entity_poly.entity_id
_entity_poly.type
_entity_poly.pdbx_seq_one_letter_code
_entity_poly.pdbx_strand_id
1 'polypeptide(L)'
;MEGYGAGEERRGKIIRWIVLSVVLVAIVGTAGYFQFRNYREEKQIGKFLELLKQQNYKTAYGMWGCTESHPCPQYAFNKFLEDWGPKSPHANIESAKLAKTKSCDTGIIQFIQFPGQDDVQLWVERRDRVLGFAPWPVCNPRMQVP
;
A
#
# COMPACT_ATOMS: atom_id res chain seq x y z
N MET A 1 -18.09 35.39 -51.38
CA MET A 1 -18.79 34.45 -50.49
C MET A 1 -17.99 33.21 -50.12
N GLU A 2 -16.68 33.22 -50.14
CA GLU A 2 -15.84 32.02 -49.88
C GLU A 2 -15.11 32.04 -48.53
N GLY A 3 -15.63 32.75 -47.55
CA GLY A 3 -14.96 32.89 -46.26
C GLY A 3 -15.69 32.31 -45.06
N TYR A 4 -16.91 31.83 -45.21
CA TYR A 4 -17.76 31.44 -44.09
C TYR A 4 -17.53 30.03 -43.54
N GLY A 5 -16.91 29.13 -44.29
CA GLY A 5 -16.70 27.74 -43.88
C GLY A 5 -15.34 27.45 -43.23
N ALA A 6 -14.30 28.17 -43.62
CA ALA A 6 -12.93 27.86 -43.18
C ALA A 6 -12.65 28.22 -41.71
N GLY A 7 -13.36 29.21 -41.18
CA GLY A 7 -13.21 29.59 -39.74
C GLY A 7 -13.92 28.63 -38.77
N GLU A 8 -15.06 28.09 -39.17
CA GLU A 8 -15.82 27.13 -38.36
C GLU A 8 -15.17 25.77 -38.32
N GLU A 9 -14.61 25.31 -39.45
CA GLU A 9 -13.85 24.04 -39.45
C GLU A 9 -12.60 24.10 -38.59
N ARG A 10 -11.87 25.21 -38.59
CA ARG A 10 -10.71 25.42 -37.74
C ARG A 10 -11.09 25.44 -36.26
N ARG A 11 -12.15 26.15 -35.90
CA ARG A 11 -12.66 26.20 -34.53
C ARG A 11 -13.11 24.81 -34.06
N GLY A 12 -13.83 24.07 -34.90
CA GLY A 12 -14.25 22.71 -34.62
C GLY A 12 -13.08 21.76 -34.38
N LYS A 13 -12.02 21.87 -35.20
CA LYS A 13 -10.79 21.07 -35.00
C LYS A 13 -10.08 21.44 -33.71
N ILE A 14 -9.93 22.71 -33.39
CA ILE A 14 -9.29 23.18 -32.14
C ILE A 14 -10.08 22.72 -30.93
N ILE A 15 -11.39 22.86 -30.91
CA ILE A 15 -12.26 22.42 -29.82
C ILE A 15 -12.13 20.90 -29.64
N ARG A 16 -12.13 20.14 -30.73
CA ARG A 16 -11.95 18.68 -30.67
C ARG A 16 -10.62 18.29 -30.03
N TRP A 17 -9.52 18.94 -30.42
CA TRP A 17 -8.20 18.70 -29.84
C TRP A 17 -8.12 19.08 -28.38
N ILE A 18 -8.75 20.19 -27.97
CA ILE A 18 -8.83 20.61 -26.57
C ILE A 18 -9.60 19.58 -25.77
N VAL A 19 -10.76 19.14 -26.24
CA VAL A 19 -11.56 18.11 -25.54
C VAL A 19 -10.80 16.82 -25.42
N LEU A 20 -10.16 16.34 -26.49
CA LEU A 20 -9.34 15.12 -26.45
C LEU A 20 -8.17 15.24 -25.45
N SER A 21 -7.51 16.39 -25.40
CA SER A 21 -6.42 16.64 -24.46
C SER A 21 -6.91 16.62 -23.01
N VAL A 22 -8.04 17.25 -22.72
CA VAL A 22 -8.64 17.26 -21.37
C VAL A 22 -9.04 15.85 -20.95
N VAL A 23 -9.67 15.09 -21.83
CA VAL A 23 -10.05 13.69 -21.58
C VAL A 23 -8.80 12.84 -21.32
N LEU A 24 -7.76 12.99 -22.13
CA LEU A 24 -6.50 12.27 -21.97
C LEU A 24 -5.85 12.58 -20.61
N VAL A 25 -5.76 13.85 -20.25
CA VAL A 25 -5.20 14.29 -18.95
C VAL A 25 -6.03 13.73 -17.80
N ALA A 26 -7.35 13.73 -17.90
CA ALA A 26 -8.23 13.15 -16.90
C ALA A 26 -8.00 11.64 -16.74
N ILE A 27 -7.87 10.90 -17.82
CA ILE A 27 -7.60 9.44 -17.81
C ILE A 27 -6.23 9.16 -17.19
N VAL A 28 -5.18 9.84 -17.65
CA VAL A 28 -3.82 9.66 -17.15
C VAL A 28 -3.72 10.06 -15.67
N GLY A 29 -4.32 11.18 -15.29
CA GLY A 29 -4.35 11.64 -13.90
C GLY A 29 -5.08 10.68 -12.98
N THR A 30 -6.22 10.15 -13.41
CA THR A 30 -6.99 9.17 -12.67
C THR A 30 -6.24 7.85 -12.52
N ALA A 31 -5.69 7.34 -13.61
CA ALA A 31 -4.88 6.11 -13.60
C ALA A 31 -3.66 6.26 -12.68
N GLY A 32 -2.94 7.38 -12.78
CA GLY A 32 -1.81 7.71 -11.91
C GLY A 32 -2.22 7.79 -10.44
N TYR A 33 -3.33 8.44 -10.14
CA TYR A 33 -3.86 8.50 -8.77
C TYR A 33 -4.13 7.10 -8.19
N PHE A 34 -4.83 6.23 -8.92
CA PHE A 34 -5.11 4.87 -8.46
C PHE A 34 -3.83 4.02 -8.33
N GLN A 35 -2.86 4.20 -9.21
CA GLN A 35 -1.60 3.48 -9.17
C GLN A 35 -0.74 3.88 -7.97
N PHE A 36 -0.69 5.17 -7.63
CA PHE A 36 0.23 5.70 -6.61
C PHE A 36 -0.41 5.99 -5.26
N ARG A 37 -1.73 5.86 -5.14
CA ARG A 37 -2.43 6.22 -3.89
C ARG A 37 -1.99 5.43 -2.66
N ASN A 38 -1.52 4.18 -2.85
CA ASN A 38 -1.06 3.29 -1.79
C ASN A 38 0.48 3.20 -1.74
N TYR A 39 1.18 3.94 -2.57
CA TYR A 39 2.63 3.83 -2.73
C TYR A 39 3.39 4.00 -1.41
N ARG A 40 2.95 4.92 -0.57
CA ARG A 40 3.60 5.21 0.72
C ARG A 40 3.49 4.04 1.70
N GLU A 41 2.32 3.45 1.76
CA GLU A 41 2.01 2.33 2.63
C GLU A 41 2.68 1.05 2.13
N GLU A 42 2.65 0.79 0.83
CA GLU A 42 3.35 -0.35 0.21
C GLU A 42 4.87 -0.25 0.37
N LYS A 43 5.41 0.95 0.25
CA LYS A 43 6.84 1.21 0.51
C LYS A 43 7.20 0.92 1.97
N GLN A 44 6.30 1.17 2.91
CA GLN A 44 6.50 0.84 4.32
C GLN A 44 6.60 -0.68 4.54
N ILE A 45 5.77 -1.46 3.86
CA ILE A 45 5.87 -2.93 3.86
C ILE A 45 7.21 -3.38 3.27
N GLY A 46 7.62 -2.82 2.14
CA GLY A 46 8.92 -3.13 1.53
C GLY A 46 10.09 -2.87 2.49
N LYS A 47 10.07 -1.74 3.19
CA LYS A 47 11.07 -1.42 4.22
C LYS A 47 11.05 -2.42 5.38
N PHE A 48 9.88 -2.84 5.82
CA PHE A 48 9.74 -3.86 6.85
C PHE A 48 10.38 -5.18 6.44
N LEU A 49 10.06 -5.68 5.23
CA LEU A 49 10.65 -6.91 4.72
C LEU A 49 12.19 -6.80 4.55
N GLU A 50 12.68 -5.64 4.14
CA GLU A 50 14.12 -5.40 4.03
C GLU A 50 14.82 -5.45 5.39
N LEU A 51 14.22 -4.87 6.43
CA LEU A 51 14.74 -4.96 7.80
C LEU A 51 14.78 -6.40 8.31
N LEU A 52 13.78 -7.22 7.96
CA LEU A 52 13.76 -8.64 8.30
C LEU A 52 14.86 -9.42 7.57
N LYS A 53 15.13 -9.11 6.29
CA LYS A 53 16.26 -9.68 5.53
C LYS A 53 17.61 -9.37 6.19
N GLN A 54 17.77 -8.16 6.68
CA GLN A 54 18.95 -7.71 7.40
C GLN A 54 19.01 -8.23 8.85
N GLN A 55 18.02 -9.02 9.28
CA GLN A 55 17.88 -9.49 10.65
C GLN A 55 17.83 -8.35 11.70
N ASN A 56 17.41 -7.18 11.28
CA ASN A 56 17.25 -6.01 12.14
C ASN A 56 15.85 -6.01 12.79
N TYR A 57 15.62 -7.01 13.64
CA TYR A 57 14.31 -7.27 14.25
C TYR A 57 13.85 -6.15 15.17
N LYS A 58 14.78 -5.49 15.87
CA LYS A 58 14.43 -4.36 16.77
C LYS A 58 13.84 -3.18 16.00
N THR A 59 14.49 -2.79 14.91
CA THR A 59 13.98 -1.72 14.04
C THR A 59 12.69 -2.13 13.34
N ALA A 60 12.60 -3.38 12.89
CA ALA A 60 11.39 -3.93 12.30
C ALA A 60 10.21 -3.91 13.29
N TYR A 61 10.44 -4.30 14.54
CA TYR A 61 9.44 -4.21 15.62
C TYR A 61 9.01 -2.76 15.89
N GLY A 62 9.95 -1.82 15.79
CA GLY A 62 9.65 -0.39 15.91
C GLY A 62 8.62 0.11 14.90
N MET A 63 8.47 -0.57 13.76
CA MET A 63 7.45 -0.23 12.76
C MET A 63 6.02 -0.57 13.21
N TRP A 64 5.85 -1.37 14.27
CA TRP A 64 4.58 -1.56 15.00
C TRP A 64 4.27 -0.42 15.98
N GLY A 65 5.11 0.60 16.06
CA GLY A 65 4.99 1.70 17.01
C GLY A 65 5.45 1.34 18.43
N CYS A 66 6.17 0.27 18.60
CA CYS A 66 6.58 -0.29 19.90
C CYS A 66 8.09 -0.51 19.94
N THR A 67 8.64 -0.61 21.15
CA THR A 67 10.05 -0.93 21.39
C THR A 67 10.18 -2.00 22.47
N GLU A 68 11.37 -2.58 22.66
CA GLU A 68 11.62 -3.51 23.75
C GLU A 68 11.34 -2.90 25.13
N SER A 69 11.65 -1.60 25.30
CA SER A 69 11.41 -0.86 26.54
C SER A 69 9.95 -0.41 26.72
N HIS A 70 9.23 -0.26 25.61
CA HIS A 70 7.81 0.12 25.56
C HIS A 70 7.08 -0.82 24.61
N PRO A 71 6.85 -2.08 25.04
CA PRO A 71 6.26 -3.09 24.15
C PRO A 71 4.79 -2.80 23.87
N CYS A 72 4.33 -3.29 22.72
CA CYS A 72 2.89 -3.31 22.42
C CYS A 72 2.16 -4.21 23.44
N PRO A 73 0.99 -3.80 23.95
CA PRO A 73 0.31 -4.49 25.04
C PRO A 73 0.02 -5.97 24.80
N GLN A 74 -0.25 -6.38 23.57
CA GLN A 74 -0.58 -7.77 23.21
C GLN A 74 0.39 -8.38 22.21
N TYR A 75 1.45 -7.67 21.87
CA TYR A 75 2.43 -8.08 20.89
C TYR A 75 3.84 -7.66 21.32
N ALA A 76 4.33 -8.28 22.39
CA ALA A 76 5.67 -8.01 22.90
C ALA A 76 6.74 -8.50 21.92
N PHE A 77 7.97 -8.01 22.09
CA PHE A 77 9.08 -8.32 21.17
C PHE A 77 9.37 -9.82 21.00
N ASN A 78 9.22 -10.62 22.04
CA ASN A 78 9.34 -12.08 21.95
C ASN A 78 8.28 -12.70 21.03
N LYS A 79 7.02 -12.20 21.06
CA LYS A 79 5.96 -12.61 20.13
C LYS A 79 6.28 -12.19 18.69
N PHE A 80 6.82 -11.00 18.52
CA PHE A 80 7.30 -10.56 17.21
C PHE A 80 8.38 -11.51 16.66
N LEU A 81 9.31 -11.96 17.50
CA LEU A 81 10.34 -12.91 17.08
C LEU A 81 9.78 -14.33 16.81
N GLU A 82 8.70 -14.73 17.47
CA GLU A 82 7.99 -15.97 17.13
C GLU A 82 7.40 -15.94 15.72
N ASP A 83 6.90 -14.77 15.29
CA ASP A 83 6.30 -14.60 13.96
C ASP A 83 7.31 -14.28 12.85
N TRP A 84 8.34 -13.50 13.16
CA TRP A 84 9.25 -12.92 12.15
C TRP A 84 10.73 -13.21 12.40
N GLY A 85 11.06 -13.81 13.52
CA GLY A 85 12.44 -14.09 13.89
C GLY A 85 13.09 -15.23 13.08
N PRO A 86 14.36 -15.54 13.38
CA PRO A 86 15.14 -16.51 12.58
C PRO A 86 14.62 -17.95 12.70
N LYS A 87 13.83 -18.26 13.73
CA LYS A 87 13.19 -19.56 13.92
C LYS A 87 11.70 -19.58 13.63
N SER A 88 11.19 -18.50 13.06
CA SER A 88 9.77 -18.36 12.73
C SER A 88 9.39 -19.09 11.44
N PRO A 89 8.11 -19.36 11.22
CA PRO A 89 7.61 -19.85 9.95
C PRO A 89 7.93 -18.91 8.77
N HIS A 90 8.09 -17.62 9.03
CA HIS A 90 8.36 -16.58 8.03
C HIS A 90 9.85 -16.18 7.96
N ALA A 91 10.76 -16.99 8.50
CA ALA A 91 12.20 -16.69 8.52
C ALA A 91 12.82 -16.55 7.12
N ASN A 92 12.30 -17.28 6.13
CA ASN A 92 12.76 -17.18 4.74
C ASN A 92 12.08 -16.00 4.01
N ILE A 93 12.48 -14.79 4.37
CA ILE A 93 11.94 -13.56 3.79
C ILE A 93 12.22 -13.44 2.28
N GLU A 94 13.29 -14.04 1.77
CA GLU A 94 13.57 -14.05 0.34
C GLU A 94 12.48 -14.74 -0.49
N SER A 95 11.75 -15.67 0.12
CA SER A 95 10.63 -16.34 -0.52
C SER A 95 9.31 -15.55 -0.47
N ALA A 96 9.26 -14.48 0.31
CA ALA A 96 8.07 -13.65 0.46
C ALA A 96 7.73 -12.92 -0.85
N LYS A 97 6.47 -12.96 -1.23
CA LYS A 97 5.94 -12.25 -2.39
C LYS A 97 4.82 -11.32 -1.97
N LEU A 98 4.95 -10.04 -2.32
CA LEU A 98 3.83 -9.10 -2.21
C LEU A 98 2.78 -9.48 -3.24
N ALA A 99 1.62 -9.88 -2.77
CA ALA A 99 0.54 -10.33 -3.65
C ALA A 99 -0.45 -9.19 -3.89
N LYS A 100 -1.45 -9.08 -3.05
CA LYS A 100 -2.61 -8.22 -3.24
C LYS A 100 -2.57 -7.09 -2.21
N THR A 101 -2.89 -5.88 -2.66
CA THR A 101 -3.14 -4.73 -1.78
C THR A 101 -4.61 -4.37 -1.83
N LYS A 102 -5.26 -4.29 -0.67
CA LYS A 102 -6.60 -3.71 -0.55
C LYS A 102 -6.50 -2.33 0.08
N SER A 103 -6.99 -1.34 -0.64
CA SER A 103 -7.06 0.03 -0.14
C SER A 103 -8.33 0.20 0.69
N CYS A 104 -8.15 0.48 1.96
CA CYS A 104 -9.22 0.85 2.88
C CYS A 104 -9.20 2.36 3.11
N ASP A 105 -10.17 2.89 3.86
CA ASP A 105 -10.27 4.32 4.12
C ASP A 105 -9.07 4.83 4.94
N THR A 106 -8.82 4.22 6.10
CA THR A 106 -7.78 4.64 7.05
C THR A 106 -6.43 3.96 6.84
N GLY A 107 -6.33 2.98 5.95
CA GLY A 107 -5.11 2.22 5.71
C GLY A 107 -5.20 1.26 4.53
N ILE A 108 -4.24 0.36 4.46
CA ILE A 108 -4.22 -0.72 3.48
C ILE A 108 -4.06 -2.07 4.16
N ILE A 109 -4.58 -3.11 3.51
CA ILE A 109 -4.27 -4.50 3.83
C ILE A 109 -3.36 -5.04 2.74
N GLN A 110 -2.12 -5.38 3.11
CA GLN A 110 -1.17 -6.01 2.22
C GLN A 110 -1.12 -7.51 2.47
N PHE A 111 -1.35 -8.29 1.43
CA PHE A 111 -1.20 -9.74 1.46
C PHE A 111 0.23 -10.10 1.07
N ILE A 112 0.89 -10.88 1.91
CA ILE A 112 2.23 -11.40 1.69
C ILE A 112 2.14 -12.91 1.62
N GLN A 113 2.59 -13.48 0.52
CA GLN A 113 2.58 -14.92 0.29
C GLN A 113 3.92 -15.53 0.65
N PHE A 114 3.87 -16.62 1.41
CA PHE A 114 5.01 -17.50 1.66
C PHE A 114 4.70 -18.90 1.10
N PRO A 115 5.67 -19.56 0.44
CA PRO A 115 5.45 -20.89 -0.12
C PRO A 115 5.02 -21.90 0.94
N GLY A 116 3.92 -22.60 0.67
CA GLY A 116 3.41 -23.67 1.57
C GLY A 116 2.75 -23.20 2.86
N GLN A 117 2.44 -21.91 2.98
CA GLN A 117 1.80 -21.31 4.14
C GLN A 117 0.61 -20.44 3.73
N ASP A 118 -0.23 -20.13 4.69
CA ASP A 118 -1.31 -19.17 4.50
C ASP A 118 -0.75 -17.75 4.30
N ASP A 119 -1.48 -16.93 3.56
CA ASP A 119 -1.10 -15.53 3.32
C ASP A 119 -1.07 -14.74 4.63
N VAL A 120 0.00 -14.01 4.85
CA VAL A 120 0.08 -13.05 5.94
C VAL A 120 -0.57 -11.74 5.51
N GLN A 121 -1.45 -11.22 6.33
CA GLN A 121 -2.18 -9.99 6.07
C GLN A 121 -1.70 -8.91 7.02
N LEU A 122 -0.98 -7.94 6.51
CA LEU A 122 -0.50 -6.80 7.26
C LEU A 122 -1.37 -5.57 7.00
N TRP A 123 -1.67 -4.87 8.08
CA TRP A 123 -2.29 -3.56 8.06
C TRP A 123 -1.23 -2.47 8.10
N VAL A 124 -1.40 -1.42 7.29
CA VAL A 124 -0.60 -0.19 7.39
C VAL A 124 -1.55 0.98 7.54
N GLU A 125 -1.43 1.68 8.66
CA GLU A 125 -2.21 2.90 8.93
C GLU A 125 -1.71 4.05 8.03
N ARG A 126 -2.63 4.79 7.41
CA ARG A 126 -2.26 5.90 6.52
C ARG A 126 -1.67 7.10 7.26
N ARG A 127 -2.19 7.37 8.46
CA ARG A 127 -1.84 8.56 9.23
C ARG A 127 -0.37 8.58 9.64
N ASP A 128 0.12 7.51 10.23
CA ASP A 128 1.45 7.39 10.83
C ASP A 128 2.30 6.25 10.26
N ARG A 129 1.71 5.46 9.36
CA ARG A 129 2.32 4.30 8.71
C ARG A 129 2.78 3.21 9.68
N VAL A 130 2.14 3.14 10.83
CA VAL A 130 2.33 2.05 11.79
C VAL A 130 1.78 0.74 11.19
N LEU A 131 2.53 -0.34 11.35
CA LEU A 131 2.14 -1.66 10.93
C LEU A 131 1.37 -2.39 12.01
N GLY A 132 0.56 -3.35 11.60
CA GLY A 132 -0.13 -4.29 12.46
C GLY A 132 -0.59 -5.49 11.65
N PHE A 133 -1.19 -6.48 12.31
CA PHE A 133 -1.90 -7.53 11.61
C PHE A 133 -3.30 -7.04 11.23
N ALA A 134 -3.74 -7.36 10.03
CA ALA A 134 -5.10 -7.11 9.63
C ALA A 134 -6.01 -8.18 10.25
N PRO A 135 -6.94 -7.82 11.13
CA PRO A 135 -7.83 -8.80 11.76
C PRO A 135 -8.86 -9.38 10.79
N TRP A 136 -9.05 -8.73 9.63
CA TRP A 136 -9.99 -9.14 8.60
C TRP A 136 -9.33 -9.07 7.20
N PRO A 137 -9.69 -9.99 6.29
CA PRO A 137 -9.15 -9.97 4.93
C PRO A 137 -9.82 -8.94 4.02
N VAL A 138 -10.76 -8.15 4.54
CA VAL A 138 -11.53 -7.15 3.81
C VAL A 138 -11.57 -5.84 4.60
N CYS A 139 -11.74 -4.72 3.89
CA CYS A 139 -11.97 -3.44 4.53
C CYS A 139 -13.33 -3.47 5.27
N ASN A 140 -13.30 -3.34 6.59
CA ASN A 140 -14.51 -3.27 7.40
C ASN A 140 -14.69 -1.84 7.92
N PRO A 141 -15.75 -1.13 7.50
CA PRO A 141 -15.99 0.23 7.96
C PRO A 141 -16.26 0.35 9.47
N ARG A 142 -16.57 -0.75 10.14
CA ARG A 142 -16.76 -0.78 11.61
C ARG A 142 -15.44 -0.87 12.39
N MET A 143 -14.33 -1.11 11.73
CA MET A 143 -13.00 -1.13 12.36
C MET A 143 -12.31 0.23 12.41
N GLN A 144 -12.98 1.28 12.01
CA GLN A 144 -12.58 2.65 12.31
C GLN A 144 -12.85 2.90 13.79
N VAL A 145 -12.05 2.29 14.64
CA VAL A 145 -12.07 2.56 16.08
C VAL A 145 -11.48 3.95 16.27
N PRO A 146 -12.10 4.81 17.07
CA PRO A 146 -11.72 6.19 17.30
C PRO A 146 -10.31 6.33 17.87
#